data_cfd8dfac08165625783f1e4df8df7294
#
_entry.id   cfd8dfac08165625783f1e4df8df7294
#
_cell.length_a   1.000
_cell.length_b   1.000
_cell.length_c   1.000
_cell.angle_alpha   90.00
_cell.angle_beta   90.00
_cell.angle_gamma   90.00
#
_symmetry.space_group_name_H-M   'P 1'
#
loop_
_entity.id
_entity.type
_entity.pdbx_description
1 polymer ?
#
loop_
_entity_poly.entity_id
_entity_poly.type
_entity_poly.pdbx_seq_one_letter_code
_entity_poly.pdbx_strand_id
1 'polypeptide(L)'
;MDENEVILAYMHHTARVCHEVNRAYCQAIGDDSQPTWEDAPDWQKQSALMGVDLHMHNDVGPEASHESWMAQKIADGWEYGLVKDPVLKIHPCIKPFADLPKEQQIKDHLFRAVVHAMRPPKAQTQE
;
A
#
# COMPACT_ATOMS: atom_id res chain seq x y z
N MET A 1 19.31 -17.50 9.98
CA MET A 1 18.60 -16.20 10.04
C MET A 1 18.04 -16.01 11.43
N ASP A 2 18.22 -14.82 12.00
CA ASP A 2 17.54 -14.53 13.25
C ASP A 2 16.06 -14.22 13.01
N GLU A 3 15.32 -14.10 14.09
CA GLU A 3 13.87 -13.89 14.04
C GLU A 3 13.48 -12.60 13.31
N ASN A 4 14.25 -11.53 13.52
CA ASN A 4 13.98 -10.25 12.87
C ASN A 4 14.20 -10.32 11.36
N GLU A 5 15.22 -11.05 10.92
CA GLU A 5 15.47 -11.25 9.49
C GLU A 5 14.34 -12.05 8.83
N VAL A 6 13.82 -13.06 9.52
CA VAL A 6 12.70 -13.87 9.02
C VAL A 6 11.44 -13.01 8.87
N ILE A 7 11.13 -12.20 9.89
CA ILE A 7 9.97 -11.30 9.88
C ILE A 7 10.10 -10.30 8.73
N LEU A 8 11.27 -9.69 8.59
CA LEU A 8 11.50 -8.69 7.54
C LEU A 8 11.38 -9.31 6.13
N ALA A 9 11.94 -10.51 5.93
CA ALA A 9 11.81 -11.23 4.67
C ALA A 9 10.34 -11.54 4.35
N TYR A 10 9.57 -11.92 5.34
CA TYR A 10 8.13 -12.18 5.20
C TYR A 10 7.37 -10.91 4.81
N MET A 11 7.70 -9.79 5.43
CA MET A 11 7.09 -8.49 5.12
C MET A 11 7.41 -8.06 3.68
N HIS A 12 8.65 -8.25 3.24
CA HIS A 12 9.03 -7.96 1.84
C HIS A 12 8.25 -8.82 0.86
N HIS A 13 8.09 -10.10 1.16
CA HIS A 13 7.30 -10.99 0.31
C HIS A 13 5.84 -10.54 0.23
N THR A 14 5.26 -10.20 1.36
CA THR A 14 3.89 -9.70 1.43
C THR A 14 3.73 -8.40 0.63
N ALA A 15 4.69 -7.48 0.75
CA ALA A 15 4.69 -6.23 0.00
C ALA A 15 4.74 -6.48 -1.52
N ARG A 16 5.55 -7.45 -1.95
CA ARG A 16 5.61 -7.84 -3.35
C ARG A 16 4.26 -8.35 -3.84
N VAL A 17 3.59 -9.21 -3.06
CA VAL A 17 2.26 -9.72 -3.42
C VAL A 17 1.26 -8.58 -3.54
N CYS A 18 1.24 -7.67 -2.58
CA CYS A 18 0.37 -6.48 -2.62
C CYS A 18 0.60 -5.67 -3.89
N HIS A 19 1.87 -5.43 -4.23
CA HIS A 19 2.22 -4.65 -5.41
C HIS A 19 1.72 -5.32 -6.70
N GLU A 20 1.97 -6.64 -6.83
CA GLU A 20 1.56 -7.36 -8.04
C GLU A 20 0.04 -7.50 -8.15
N VAL A 21 -0.67 -7.65 -7.05
CA VAL A 21 -2.14 -7.63 -7.05
C VAL A 21 -2.65 -6.26 -7.49
N ASN A 22 -2.09 -5.18 -6.97
CA ASN A 22 -2.46 -3.83 -7.39
C ASN A 22 -2.15 -3.59 -8.87
N ARG A 23 -1.00 -4.06 -9.33
CA ARG A 23 -0.61 -3.94 -10.73
C ARG A 23 -1.61 -4.66 -11.64
N ALA A 24 -2.01 -5.89 -11.28
CA ALA A 24 -3.00 -6.65 -12.04
C ALA A 24 -4.36 -5.94 -12.06
N TYR A 25 -4.78 -5.40 -10.92
CA TYR A 25 -6.02 -4.64 -10.83
C TYR A 25 -5.96 -3.39 -11.73
N CYS A 26 -4.86 -2.64 -11.68
CA CYS A 26 -4.67 -1.46 -12.51
C CYS A 26 -4.78 -1.81 -14.00
N GLN A 27 -4.11 -2.88 -14.43
CA GLN A 27 -4.19 -3.33 -15.81
C GLN A 27 -5.62 -3.69 -16.22
N ALA A 28 -6.36 -4.32 -15.32
CA ALA A 28 -7.75 -4.70 -15.58
C ALA A 28 -8.67 -3.50 -15.82
N ILE A 29 -8.38 -2.37 -15.19
CA ILE A 29 -9.15 -1.13 -15.39
C ILE A 29 -8.51 -0.18 -16.40
N GLY A 30 -7.52 -0.64 -17.16
CA GLY A 30 -6.91 0.13 -18.24
C GLY A 30 -5.71 0.98 -17.88
N ASP A 31 -5.13 0.80 -16.70
CA ASP A 31 -3.95 1.55 -16.24
C ASP A 31 -2.71 0.66 -16.28
N ASP A 32 -1.85 0.87 -17.28
CA ASP A 32 -0.61 0.12 -17.45
C ASP A 32 0.61 0.82 -16.85
N SER A 33 0.41 1.83 -16.01
CA SER A 33 1.49 2.66 -15.49
C SER A 33 2.33 2.01 -14.39
N GLN A 34 1.84 0.94 -13.77
CA GLN A 34 2.54 0.32 -12.64
C GLN A 34 3.67 -0.59 -13.12
N PRO A 35 4.91 -0.38 -12.64
CA PRO A 35 6.02 -1.27 -12.97
C PRO A 35 5.88 -2.61 -12.25
N THR A 36 6.65 -3.61 -12.68
CA THR A 36 6.82 -4.83 -11.88
C THR A 36 7.47 -4.48 -10.54
N TRP A 37 7.32 -5.36 -9.56
CA TRP A 37 7.97 -5.16 -8.26
C TRP A 37 9.50 -4.98 -8.41
N GLU A 38 10.12 -5.77 -9.27
CA GLU A 38 11.56 -5.72 -9.49
C GLU A 38 12.01 -4.37 -10.04
N ASP A 39 11.20 -3.74 -10.90
CA ASP A 39 11.51 -2.45 -11.52
C ASP A 39 10.97 -1.26 -10.73
N ALA A 40 10.22 -1.51 -9.67
CA ALA A 40 9.66 -0.44 -8.86
C ALA A 40 10.78 0.35 -8.16
N PRO A 41 10.68 1.69 -8.12
CA PRO A 41 11.68 2.48 -7.42
C PRO A 41 11.64 2.23 -5.90
N ASP A 42 12.74 2.53 -5.24
CA ASP A 42 12.86 2.29 -3.79
C ASP A 42 11.78 2.97 -2.98
N TRP A 43 11.41 4.20 -3.33
CA TRP A 43 10.34 4.91 -2.60
C TRP A 43 9.01 4.15 -2.66
N GLN A 44 8.70 3.51 -3.78
CA GLN A 44 7.47 2.74 -3.93
C GLN A 44 7.52 1.46 -3.10
N LYS A 45 8.67 0.80 -3.09
CA LYS A 45 8.89 -0.40 -2.27
C LYS A 45 8.79 -0.08 -0.77
N GLN A 46 9.40 1.02 -0.35
CA GLN A 46 9.33 1.46 1.05
C GLN A 46 7.89 1.82 1.46
N SER A 47 7.16 2.49 0.58
CA SER A 47 5.76 2.81 0.83
C SER A 47 4.91 1.54 1.01
N ALA A 48 5.14 0.54 0.18
CA ALA A 48 4.45 -0.75 0.30
C ALA A 48 4.79 -1.45 1.63
N LEU A 49 6.06 -1.42 2.04
CA LEU A 49 6.48 -2.00 3.32
C LEU A 49 5.83 -1.30 4.52
N MET A 50 5.70 0.01 4.47
CA MET A 50 5.00 0.77 5.52
C MET A 50 3.53 0.38 5.62
N GLY A 51 2.88 0.19 4.47
CA GLY A 51 1.49 -0.29 4.44
C GLY A 51 1.35 -1.70 4.97
N VAL A 52 2.29 -2.58 4.64
CA VAL A 52 2.31 -3.95 5.19
C VAL A 52 2.47 -3.92 6.71
N ASP A 53 3.42 -3.14 7.20
CA ASP A 53 3.66 -3.00 8.64
C ASP A 53 2.38 -2.53 9.36
N LEU A 54 1.73 -1.52 8.79
CA LEU A 54 0.50 -0.95 9.36
C LEU A 54 -0.58 -2.03 9.54
N HIS A 55 -0.90 -2.77 8.47
CA HIS A 55 -1.98 -3.76 8.51
C HIS A 55 -1.59 -5.09 9.13
N MET A 56 -0.30 -5.40 9.18
CA MET A 56 0.18 -6.63 9.82
C MET A 56 0.06 -6.55 11.34
N HIS A 57 0.25 -5.37 11.90
CA HIS A 57 0.32 -5.15 13.35
C HIS A 57 -0.87 -4.41 13.94
N ASN A 58 -1.82 -3.97 13.10
CA ASN A 58 -2.98 -3.22 13.56
C ASN A 58 -4.25 -3.71 12.88
N ASP A 59 -5.36 -3.66 13.61
CA ASP A 59 -6.66 -4.02 13.06
C ASP A 59 -7.40 -2.74 12.66
N VAL A 60 -7.01 -2.19 11.53
CA VAL A 60 -7.56 -0.94 10.98
C VAL A 60 -8.17 -1.20 9.61
N GLY A 61 -9.04 -0.31 9.17
CA GLY A 61 -9.73 -0.45 7.89
C GLY A 61 -8.86 -0.04 6.70
N PRO A 62 -9.38 -0.21 5.47
CA PRO A 62 -8.64 0.11 4.24
C PRO A 62 -8.28 1.60 4.13
N GLU A 63 -9.09 2.49 4.72
CA GLU A 63 -8.82 3.93 4.73
C GLU A 63 -7.48 4.28 5.38
N ALA A 64 -6.99 3.45 6.30
CA ALA A 64 -5.73 3.69 6.98
C ALA A 64 -4.54 3.65 6.02
N SER A 65 -4.59 2.78 5.00
CA SER A 65 -3.55 2.75 3.95
C SER A 65 -3.51 4.07 3.18
N HIS A 66 -4.67 4.57 2.80
CA HIS A 66 -4.76 5.84 2.06
C HIS A 66 -4.27 7.00 2.92
N GLU A 67 -4.69 7.05 4.17
CA GLU A 67 -4.28 8.11 5.09
C GLU A 67 -2.77 8.10 5.32
N SER A 68 -2.17 6.92 5.47
CA SER A 68 -0.72 6.78 5.61
C SER A 68 0.02 7.24 4.36
N TRP A 69 -0.44 6.82 3.19
CA TRP A 69 0.13 7.26 1.91
C TRP A 69 0.01 8.77 1.76
N MET A 70 -1.15 9.32 2.04
CA MET A 70 -1.40 10.76 1.92
C MET A 70 -0.50 11.57 2.86
N ALA A 71 -0.33 11.11 4.10
CA ALA A 71 0.55 11.78 5.07
C ALA A 71 1.99 11.83 4.57
N GLN A 72 2.49 10.74 3.97
CA GLN A 72 3.83 10.70 3.38
C GLN A 72 3.96 11.70 2.23
N LYS A 73 2.97 11.76 1.35
CA LYS A 73 2.97 12.68 0.20
C LYS A 73 2.95 14.13 0.67
N ILE A 74 2.11 14.46 1.64
CA ILE A 74 2.04 15.81 2.19
C ILE A 74 3.37 16.20 2.84
N ALA A 75 3.99 15.28 3.58
CA ALA A 75 5.30 15.51 4.19
C ALA A 75 6.39 15.78 3.13
N ASP A 76 6.26 15.16 1.95
CA ASP A 76 7.16 15.37 0.81
C ASP A 76 6.82 16.61 -0.03
N GLY A 77 5.82 17.39 0.37
CA GLY A 77 5.44 18.61 -0.31
C GLY A 77 4.41 18.47 -1.42
N TRP A 78 3.77 17.29 -1.51
CA TRP A 78 2.71 17.11 -2.51
C TRP A 78 1.42 17.79 -2.07
N GLU A 79 0.66 18.24 -3.05
CA GLU A 79 -0.63 18.92 -2.86
C GLU A 79 -1.69 18.34 -3.78
N TYR A 80 -2.94 18.59 -3.44
CA TYR A 80 -4.06 18.20 -4.28
C TYR A 80 -4.07 19.01 -5.59
N GLY A 81 -4.40 18.34 -6.69
CA GLY A 81 -4.67 18.95 -7.97
C GLY A 81 -5.39 17.97 -8.88
N LEU A 82 -6.07 18.46 -9.90
CA LEU A 82 -6.93 17.64 -10.75
C LEU A 82 -6.18 16.62 -11.60
N VAL A 83 -4.92 16.92 -11.95
CA VAL A 83 -4.10 16.06 -12.81
C VAL A 83 -2.79 15.77 -12.11
N LYS A 84 -2.39 14.50 -12.09
CA LYS A 84 -1.12 14.12 -11.48
C LYS A 84 0.06 14.77 -12.22
N ASP A 85 0.92 15.46 -11.47
CA ASP A 85 2.13 16.08 -11.99
C ASP A 85 3.29 15.85 -11.01
N PRO A 86 4.19 14.88 -11.28
CA PRO A 86 5.31 14.60 -10.36
C PRO A 86 6.31 15.74 -10.25
N VAL A 87 6.44 16.60 -11.26
CA VAL A 87 7.37 17.73 -11.22
C VAL A 87 6.86 18.79 -10.26
N LEU A 88 5.57 19.10 -10.32
CA LEU A 88 4.93 20.07 -9.43
C LEU A 88 4.46 19.45 -8.12
N LYS A 89 4.57 18.13 -7.97
CA LYS A 89 4.10 17.39 -6.80
C LYS A 89 2.61 17.60 -6.55
N ILE A 90 1.81 17.37 -7.58
CA ILE A 90 0.36 17.48 -7.54
C ILE A 90 -0.25 16.10 -7.79
N HIS A 91 -1.25 15.74 -6.98
CA HIS A 91 -1.92 14.44 -7.11
C HIS A 91 -3.40 14.55 -6.79
N PRO A 92 -4.28 13.98 -7.66
CA PRO A 92 -5.74 14.06 -7.44
C PRO A 92 -6.25 13.21 -6.29
N CYS A 93 -5.47 12.25 -5.78
CA CYS A 93 -5.86 11.40 -4.67
C CYS A 93 -5.46 11.96 -3.29
N ILE A 94 -4.89 13.17 -3.22
CA ILE A 94 -4.61 13.82 -1.94
C ILE A 94 -5.90 14.46 -1.43
N LYS A 95 -6.78 13.63 -0.91
CA LYS A 95 -8.08 13.98 -0.34
C LYS A 95 -8.57 12.82 0.51
N PRO A 96 -9.61 13.03 1.35
CA PRO A 96 -10.11 11.97 2.22
C PRO A 96 -10.50 10.72 1.44
N PHE A 97 -10.28 9.55 2.03
CA PHE A 97 -10.58 8.26 1.42
C PHE A 97 -12.03 8.18 0.91
N ALA A 98 -12.99 8.69 1.70
CA ALA A 98 -14.40 8.65 1.34
C ALA A 98 -14.72 9.45 0.06
N ASP A 99 -13.87 10.41 -0.28
CA ASP A 99 -14.05 11.27 -1.47
C ASP A 99 -13.36 10.71 -2.72
N LEU A 100 -12.64 9.60 -2.58
CA LEU A 100 -11.99 8.96 -3.72
C LEU A 100 -13.01 8.25 -4.60
N PRO A 101 -12.76 8.19 -5.94
CA PRO A 101 -13.52 7.30 -6.80
C PRO A 101 -13.47 5.86 -6.30
N LYS A 102 -14.53 5.10 -6.54
CA LYS A 102 -14.63 3.71 -6.09
C LYS A 102 -13.44 2.88 -6.51
N GLU A 103 -12.96 3.08 -7.75
CA GLU A 103 -11.80 2.35 -8.29
C GLU A 103 -10.54 2.56 -7.46
N GLN A 104 -10.35 3.76 -6.93
CA GLN A 104 -9.20 4.05 -6.08
C GLN A 104 -9.37 3.45 -4.68
N GLN A 105 -10.59 3.51 -4.14
CA GLN A 105 -10.88 2.90 -2.83
C GLN A 105 -10.63 1.40 -2.85
N ILE A 106 -10.96 0.73 -3.95
CA ILE A 106 -10.79 -0.72 -4.09
C ILE A 106 -9.32 -1.12 -3.91
N LYS A 107 -8.37 -0.31 -4.37
CA LYS A 107 -6.93 -0.60 -4.19
C LYS A 107 -6.57 -0.79 -2.73
N ASP A 108 -7.10 0.05 -1.86
CA ASP A 108 -6.82 -0.03 -0.42
C ASP A 108 -7.51 -1.23 0.23
N HIS A 109 -8.71 -1.58 -0.23
CA HIS A 109 -9.38 -2.80 0.20
C HIS A 109 -8.57 -4.05 -0.17
N LEU A 110 -8.05 -4.10 -1.39
CA LEU A 110 -7.23 -5.23 -1.86
C LEU A 110 -5.94 -5.34 -1.06
N PHE A 111 -5.26 -4.23 -0.84
CA PHE A 111 -4.01 -4.20 -0.09
C PHE A 111 -4.23 -4.76 1.32
N ARG A 112 -5.22 -4.26 2.02
CA ARG A 112 -5.56 -4.73 3.37
C ARG A 112 -5.90 -6.22 3.38
N ALA A 113 -6.72 -6.67 2.43
CA ALA A 113 -7.13 -8.06 2.35
C ALA A 113 -5.94 -9.01 2.17
N VAL A 114 -4.99 -8.63 1.31
CA VAL A 114 -3.77 -9.42 1.10
C VAL A 114 -2.95 -9.51 2.38
N VAL A 115 -2.70 -8.39 3.04
CA VAL A 115 -1.90 -8.39 4.28
C VAL A 115 -2.57 -9.23 5.36
N HIS A 116 -3.88 -9.07 5.54
CA HIS A 116 -4.62 -9.83 6.55
C HIS A 116 -4.61 -11.34 6.24
N ALA A 117 -4.76 -11.71 4.98
CA ALA A 117 -4.71 -13.12 4.57
C ALA A 117 -3.33 -13.73 4.78
N MET A 118 -2.29 -12.93 4.67
CA MET A 118 -0.89 -13.37 4.79
C MET A 118 -0.32 -13.18 6.20
N ARG A 119 -1.08 -12.59 7.13
CA ARG A 119 -0.60 -12.48 8.51
C ARG A 119 -0.36 -13.87 9.08
N PRO A 120 0.75 -14.07 9.82
CA PRO A 120 0.93 -15.32 10.54
C PRO A 120 -0.25 -15.57 11.47
N PRO A 121 -0.64 -16.85 11.68
CA PRO A 121 -1.67 -17.14 12.67
C PRO A 121 -1.28 -16.56 14.02
N LYS A 122 -2.26 -15.98 14.71
CA LYS A 122 -2.02 -15.52 16.08
C LYS A 122 -1.63 -16.72 16.93
N ALA A 123 -0.61 -16.54 17.75
CA ALA A 123 -0.27 -17.57 18.73
C ALA A 123 -1.52 -17.85 19.56
N GLN A 124 -1.89 -19.13 19.63
CA GLN A 124 -3.03 -19.52 20.46
C GLN A 124 -2.66 -19.28 21.92
N THR A 125 -3.45 -18.44 22.56
CA THR A 125 -3.29 -18.28 24.00
C THR A 125 -3.72 -19.57 24.69
N GLN A 126 -2.85 -20.04 25.54
CA GLN A 126 -3.15 -21.18 26.40
C GLN A 126 -3.99 -20.66 27.57
N GLU A 127 -5.29 -20.84 27.50
CA GLU A 127 -6.19 -20.37 28.54
C GLU A 127 -6.85 -21.51 29.26
#